data_9856a3ce6c18ca75fd9327004e3817f2
#
_entry.id   9856a3ce6c18ca75fd9327004e3817f2
#
_cell.length_a   1.000
_cell.length_b   1.000
_cell.length_c   1.000
_cell.angle_alpha   90.00
_cell.angle_beta   90.00
_cell.angle_gamma   90.00
#
_symmetry.space_group_name_H-M   'P 1'
#
loop_
_entity.id
_entity.type
_entity.pdbx_description
1 polymer ?
#
loop_
_entity_poly.entity_id
_entity_poly.type
_entity_poly.pdbx_seq_one_letter_code
_entity_poly.pdbx_strand_id
1 'polypeptide(L)' 'MSSYTTSLFKSGVNKMAQKVGEEAVEAVIEACNGTDDRLIYESADLIYHLIVLLTSKGYRIEDLARELKERHSSTWKRHS' A
#
# COMPACT_ATOMS: atom_id res chain seq x y z
N MET A 1 11.93 17.98 6.65
CA MET A 1 11.49 17.82 6.62
C MET A 1 10.50 17.30 6.66
N SER A 2 9.73 16.84 6.66
CA SER A 2 8.94 16.41 6.75
C SER A 2 8.18 16.28 6.93
N SER A 3 7.70 16.27 6.96
CA SER A 3 6.92 16.32 6.97
C SER A 3 5.72 15.58 6.97
N TYR A 4 5.07 15.25 5.86
CA TYR A 4 3.91 14.39 5.86
C TYR A 4 4.25 13.00 6.39
N THR A 5 5.34 12.44 5.92
CA THR A 5 5.75 11.12 6.39
C THR A 5 6.01 11.11 7.89
N THR A 6 6.66 12.15 8.38
CA THR A 6 6.91 12.25 9.80
C THR A 6 5.61 12.32 10.59
N SER A 7 4.65 13.10 10.09
CA SER A 7 3.38 13.21 10.81
C SER A 7 2.61 11.89 10.78
N LEU A 8 2.73 11.12 9.70
CA LEU A 8 2.11 9.81 9.66
C LEU A 8 2.68 8.89 10.74
N PHE A 9 4.00 8.84 10.86
CA PHE A 9 4.61 8.00 11.89
C PHE A 9 4.16 8.43 13.27
N LYS A 10 4.05 9.73 13.50
CA LYS A 10 3.62 10.22 14.80
C LYS A 10 2.17 9.91 15.08
N SER A 11 1.36 9.78 14.07
CA SER A 11 -0.08 9.56 14.25
C SER A 11 -0.43 8.14 14.66
N GLY A 12 0.51 7.20 14.52
CA GLY A 12 0.31 5.85 15.00
C GLY A 12 -0.21 4.89 13.95
N VAL A 13 -0.17 3.61 14.30
CA VAL A 13 -0.48 2.53 13.36
C VAL A 13 -1.91 2.61 12.86
N ASN A 14 -2.85 2.90 13.75
CA ASN A 14 -4.25 2.93 13.33
C ASN A 14 -4.49 3.97 12.26
N LYS A 15 -3.88 5.13 12.37
CA LYS A 15 -4.05 6.17 11.36
C LYS A 15 -3.37 5.78 10.06
N MET A 16 -2.19 5.21 10.15
CA MET A 16 -1.49 4.76 8.94
C MET A 16 -2.29 3.68 8.23
N ALA A 17 -2.87 2.74 8.98
CA ALA A 17 -3.70 1.69 8.40
C ALA A 17 -4.95 2.27 7.77
N GLN A 18 -5.55 3.26 8.40
CA GLN A 18 -6.72 3.94 7.85
C GLN A 18 -6.38 4.56 6.49
N LYS A 19 -5.22 5.19 6.39
CA LYS A 19 -4.83 5.81 5.13
C LYS A 19 -4.67 4.77 4.02
N VAL A 20 -4.12 3.60 4.35
CA VAL A 20 -4.01 2.53 3.35
C VAL A 20 -5.40 2.16 2.83
N GLY A 21 -6.36 2.00 3.73
CA GLY A 21 -7.71 1.67 3.30
C GLY A 21 -8.33 2.75 2.44
N GLU A 22 -8.16 4.00 2.82
CA GLU A 22 -8.72 5.11 2.04
C GLU A 22 -8.12 5.16 0.64
N GLU A 23 -6.81 5.00 0.53
CA GLU A 23 -6.18 5.06 -0.78
C GLU A 23 -6.54 3.85 -1.63
N ALA A 24 -6.77 2.69 -1.01
CA ALA A 24 -7.22 1.54 -1.76
C ALA A 24 -8.59 1.78 -2.38
N VAL A 25 -9.49 2.39 -1.63
CA VAL A 25 -10.82 2.73 -2.15
C VAL A 25 -10.70 3.75 -3.28
N GLU A 26 -9.83 4.74 -3.11
CA GLU A 26 -9.63 5.73 -4.17
C GLU A 26 -9.13 5.08 -5.45
N ALA A 27 -8.20 4.12 -5.33
CA ALA A 27 -7.70 3.42 -6.51
C ALA A 27 -8.82 2.63 -7.18
N VAL A 28 -9.67 1.98 -6.39
CA VAL A 28 -10.80 1.23 -6.95
C VAL A 28 -11.74 2.16 -7.72
N ILE A 29 -12.04 3.31 -7.14
CA ILE A 29 -12.95 4.26 -7.78
C ILE A 29 -12.36 4.70 -9.13
N GLU A 30 -11.08 5.01 -9.15
CA GLU A 30 -10.46 5.46 -10.39
C GLU A 30 -10.40 4.35 -11.42
N ALA A 31 -10.20 3.12 -11.00
CA ALA A 31 -10.19 1.99 -11.93
C ALA A 31 -11.55 1.79 -12.57
N CYS A 32 -12.61 1.98 -11.81
CA CYS A 32 -13.95 1.71 -12.29
C CYS A 32 -14.56 2.87 -13.08
N ASN A 33 -14.28 4.08 -12.65
CA ASN A 33 -14.96 5.24 -13.22
C ASN A 33 -14.07 6.41 -13.60
N GLY A 34 -12.80 6.31 -13.35
CA GLY A 34 -11.90 7.44 -13.57
C GLY A 34 -11.04 7.26 -14.81
N THR A 35 -9.88 7.89 -14.78
CA THR A 35 -8.94 7.86 -15.89
C THR A 35 -7.71 7.07 -15.50
N ASP A 36 -6.95 6.65 -16.51
CA ASP A 36 -5.71 5.90 -16.24
C ASP A 36 -4.72 6.74 -15.44
N ASP A 37 -4.60 8.02 -15.75
CA ASP A 37 -3.70 8.89 -15.01
C ASP A 37 -4.05 8.93 -13.53
N ARG A 38 -5.35 9.04 -13.23
CA ARG A 38 -5.78 9.08 -11.85
C ARG A 38 -5.60 7.74 -11.17
N LEU A 39 -5.82 6.64 -11.90
CA LEU A 39 -5.60 5.32 -11.34
C LEU A 39 -4.13 5.15 -10.93
N ILE A 40 -3.21 5.55 -11.80
CA ILE A 40 -1.79 5.46 -11.48
C ILE A 40 -1.45 6.32 -10.27
N TYR A 41 -2.00 7.53 -10.22
CA TYR A 41 -1.74 8.43 -9.11
C TYR A 41 -2.20 7.82 -7.79
N GLU A 42 -3.44 7.31 -7.75
CA GLU A 42 -3.96 6.76 -6.50
C GLU A 42 -3.28 5.45 -6.13
N SER A 43 -2.89 4.66 -7.13
CA SER A 43 -2.16 3.42 -6.85
C SER A 43 -0.79 3.71 -6.24
N ALA A 44 -0.11 4.74 -6.75
CA ALA A 44 1.18 5.13 -6.18
C ALA A 44 1.00 5.61 -4.74
N ASP A 45 -0.07 6.37 -4.49
CA ASP A 45 -0.36 6.85 -3.15
C ASP A 45 -0.65 5.68 -2.21
N LEU A 46 -1.37 4.69 -2.70
CA LEU A 46 -1.64 3.49 -1.91
C LEU A 46 -0.34 2.77 -1.54
N ILE A 47 0.54 2.58 -2.51
CA ILE A 47 1.81 1.90 -2.24
C ILE A 47 2.66 2.70 -1.26
N TYR A 48 2.67 4.03 -1.41
CA TYR A 48 3.40 4.88 -0.49
C TYR A 48 2.92 4.68 0.96
N HIS A 49 1.62 4.72 1.15
CA HIS A 49 1.07 4.57 2.50
C HIS A 49 1.29 3.16 3.04
N LEU A 50 1.24 2.16 2.17
CA LEU A 50 1.50 0.80 2.59
C LEU A 50 2.95 0.65 3.06
N ILE A 51 3.89 1.25 2.35
CA ILE A 51 5.29 1.20 2.75
C ILE A 51 5.49 1.87 4.10
N VAL A 52 4.84 3.01 4.32
CA VAL A 52 4.94 3.69 5.61
C VAL A 52 4.41 2.80 6.73
N LEU A 53 3.26 2.18 6.50
CA LEU A 53 2.68 1.29 7.50
C LEU A 53 3.60 0.12 7.81
N LEU A 54 4.13 -0.53 6.77
CA LEU A 54 5.04 -1.66 6.97
C LEU A 54 6.28 -1.22 7.75
N THR A 55 6.83 -0.07 7.39
CA THR A 55 8.01 0.44 8.06
C THR A 55 7.74 0.67 9.55
N SER A 56 6.56 1.17 9.87
CA SER A 56 6.21 1.42 11.26
C SER A 56 6.11 0.13 12.07
N LYS A 57 5.88 -0.99 11.40
CA LYS A 57 5.80 -2.29 12.04
C LYS A 57 7.12 -3.05 11.97
N GLY A 58 8.15 -2.43 11.41
CA GLY A 58 9.47 -3.04 11.33
C GLY A 58 9.70 -3.88 10.09
N TYR A 59 8.86 -3.72 9.07
CA TYR A 59 9.00 -4.51 7.85
C TYR A 59 9.34 -3.63 6.66
N ARG A 60 9.70 -4.27 5.58
CA ARG A 60 10.12 -3.58 4.36
C ARG A 60 9.36 -4.14 3.18
N ILE A 61 9.34 -3.39 2.10
CA ILE A 61 8.67 -3.85 0.89
C ILE A 61 9.28 -5.16 0.38
N GLU A 62 10.56 -5.37 0.64
CA GLU A 62 11.23 -6.62 0.26
C GLU A 62 10.62 -7.84 0.93
N ASP A 63 10.06 -7.65 2.13
CA ASP A 63 9.39 -8.77 2.80
C ASP A 63 8.16 -9.22 2.02
N LEU A 64 7.45 -8.28 1.43
CA LEU A 64 6.31 -8.62 0.59
C LEU A 64 6.77 -9.31 -0.70
N ALA A 65 7.84 -8.80 -1.28
CA ALA A 65 8.35 -9.40 -2.51
C ALA A 65 8.75 -10.85 -2.26
N ARG A 66 9.37 -11.12 -1.11
CA ARG A 66 9.76 -12.48 -0.76
C ARG A 66 8.54 -13.38 -0.59
N GLU A 67 7.52 -12.88 0.09
CA GLU A 67 6.30 -13.64 0.29
C GLU A 67 5.64 -14.00 -1.03
N LEU A 68 5.57 -13.03 -1.93
CA LEU A 68 4.96 -13.25 -3.24
C LEU A 68 5.76 -14.26 -4.06
N LYS A 69 7.08 -14.18 -3.96
CA LYS A 69 7.93 -15.10 -4.68
C LYS A 69 7.71 -16.53 -4.21
N GLU A 70 7.60 -16.72 -2.91
CA GLU A 70 7.39 -18.05 -2.35
C GLU A 70 6.05 -18.63 -2.79
N ARG A 71 5.00 -17.81 -2.77
CA ARG A 71 3.71 -18.29 -3.22
C ARG A 71 3.74 -18.67 -4.68
N HIS A 72 4.37 -17.82 -5.47
CA HIS A 72 4.41 -18.04 -6.91
C HIS A 72 5.18 -19.29 -7.28
N SER A 73 6.23 -19.58 -6.56
CA SER A 73 7.11 -20.67 -6.93
C SER A 73 6.58 -22.04 -6.53
N SER A 74 5.59 -22.11 -5.65
CA SER A 74 5.14 -23.43 -5.25
C SER A 74 3.67 -23.66 -5.46
N THR A 75 2.82 -23.17 -4.61
CA THR A 75 1.43 -23.59 -4.63
C THR A 75 0.46 -22.52 -5.00
N TRP A 76 0.97 -21.33 -5.19
CA TRP A 76 0.03 -20.26 -5.42
C TRP A 76 -0.60 -20.42 -6.77
N LYS A 77 -1.78 -20.85 -6.79
CA LYS A 77 -2.34 -20.98 -7.92
C LYS A 77 -3.54 -20.57 -7.80
N ARG A 78 -4.09 -20.41 -7.32
CA ARG A 78 -5.16 -20.21 -7.31
C ARG A 78 -5.70 -19.39 -6.56
N HIS A 79 -5.75 -18.71 -6.32
CA HIS A 79 -6.26 -18.03 -5.50
C HIS A 79 -6.88 -17.11 -6.10
N SER A 80 -7.04 -17.03 -6.70
CA SER A 80 -7.61 -16.34 -7.13
C SER A 80 -8.36 -16.18 -7.25
#